data_4703cf7956b112208a14a28e53bd1a36
#
_entry.id   4703cf7956b112208a14a28e53bd1a36
#
_cell.length_a   1.000
_cell.length_b   1.000
_cell.length_c   1.000
_cell.angle_alpha   90.00
_cell.angle_beta   90.00
_cell.angle_gamma   90.00
#
_symmetry.space_group_name_H-M   'P 1'
#
loop_
_entity.id
_entity.type
_entity.pdbx_description
1 polymer ?
#
loop_
_entity_poly.entity_id
_entity_poly.type
_entity_poly.pdbx_seq_one_letter_code
_entity_poly.pdbx_strand_id
1 'polypeptide(L)'
;MQRFFRENRTRIISALVIFVLLIVCFANAGDGEIEEAITDSKRYKSTTEWMQEIDDDTSISAISIPGTHDSAAVHIFPGFALKTQSMSIADQLTNGFRYLDIRLAVESDKDGDYLGFVHSVGKCRVKGSIFSSQMRLDGVLDQIYAFLKAHPSETVLFCVKDENSKDDSREFEQLLFKSINQNRNSWYLYDSIPKLSSVRGKIVLLRRFNDSLNYGNVGLDFTWKDQGSKESVDLPYVMSSLNGTDKLWVQDRYRYTVGQKKDVFLDMLRNVAPDDNTFTLNFLSTAGDGSIGNPKGNAEILNDILLTTDLASQTAYGTIVVDFGTRQIAQHIYMSNFANADE
;
A
#
# COMPACT_ATOMS: atom_id res chain seq x y z
N MET A 1 30.44 40.23 -11.65
CA MET A 1 29.44 39.14 -11.76
C MET A 1 29.50 38.40 -13.11
N GLN A 2 29.38 39.11 -14.25
CA GLN A 2 29.44 38.47 -15.60
C GLN A 2 30.73 37.73 -15.92
N ARG A 3 31.92 38.20 -15.45
CA ARG A 3 33.21 37.58 -15.68
C ARG A 3 33.38 36.26 -14.92
N PHE A 4 32.86 36.18 -13.66
CA PHE A 4 32.84 34.99 -12.83
C PHE A 4 32.00 33.87 -13.46
N PHE A 5 30.82 34.20 -14.04
CA PHE A 5 29.97 33.23 -14.72
C PHE A 5 30.59 32.72 -16.02
N ARG A 6 31.38 33.54 -16.74
CA ARG A 6 32.05 33.15 -17.99
C ARG A 6 33.21 32.20 -17.75
N GLU A 7 33.99 32.42 -16.70
CA GLU A 7 35.15 31.58 -16.35
C GLU A 7 34.75 30.24 -15.69
N ASN A 8 33.60 30.19 -15.03
CA ASN A 8 33.10 28.97 -14.39
C ASN A 8 32.00 28.24 -15.18
N ARG A 9 31.62 28.76 -16.35
CA ARG A 9 30.52 28.21 -17.16
C ARG A 9 30.75 26.72 -17.49
N THR A 10 31.95 26.33 -17.86
CA THR A 10 32.29 24.94 -18.18
C THR A 10 32.22 24.05 -16.94
N ARG A 11 32.65 24.53 -15.78
CA ARG A 11 32.60 23.79 -14.52
C ARG A 11 31.16 23.65 -14.02
N ILE A 12 30.31 24.67 -14.16
CA ILE A 12 28.87 24.63 -13.80
C ILE A 12 28.12 23.68 -14.74
N ILE A 13 28.41 23.74 -16.06
CA ILE A 13 27.81 22.81 -17.03
C ILE A 13 28.26 21.39 -16.76
N SER A 14 29.58 21.16 -16.49
CA SER A 14 30.07 19.83 -16.14
C SER A 14 29.45 19.30 -14.85
N ALA A 15 29.32 20.13 -13.83
CA ALA A 15 28.63 19.73 -12.57
C ALA A 15 27.15 19.39 -12.78
N LEU A 16 26.45 20.17 -13.63
CA LEU A 16 25.07 19.90 -14.00
C LEU A 16 24.94 18.61 -14.82
N VAL A 17 25.84 18.37 -15.76
CA VAL A 17 25.88 17.14 -16.57
C VAL A 17 26.20 15.93 -15.70
N ILE A 18 27.14 16.04 -14.77
CA ILE A 18 27.46 14.97 -13.82
C ILE A 18 26.26 14.71 -12.90
N PHE A 19 25.60 15.75 -12.42
CA PHE A 19 24.40 15.61 -11.57
C PHE A 19 23.25 14.95 -12.34
N VAL A 20 23.01 15.34 -13.60
CA VAL A 20 22.02 14.70 -14.47
C VAL A 20 22.40 13.26 -14.80
N LEU A 21 23.69 12.97 -15.07
CA LEU A 21 24.19 11.62 -15.30
C LEU A 21 24.05 10.75 -14.06
N LEU A 22 24.34 11.28 -12.88
CA LEU A 22 24.12 10.57 -11.61
C LEU A 22 22.62 10.26 -11.41
N ILE A 23 21.74 11.22 -11.67
CA ILE A 23 20.27 10.97 -11.60
C ILE A 23 19.87 9.88 -12.60
N VAL A 24 20.39 9.91 -13.83
CA VAL A 24 20.10 8.89 -14.85
C VAL A 24 20.71 7.54 -14.47
N CYS A 25 21.92 7.51 -13.93
CA CYS A 25 22.54 6.25 -13.44
C CYS A 25 21.78 5.66 -12.26
N PHE A 26 21.33 6.48 -11.30
CA PHE A 26 20.48 6.00 -10.19
C PHE A 26 19.07 5.59 -10.65
N ALA A 27 18.52 6.24 -11.68
CA ALA A 27 17.23 5.87 -12.26
C ALA A 27 17.29 4.59 -13.12
N ASN A 28 18.48 4.26 -13.68
CA ASN A 28 18.73 3.08 -14.49
C ASN A 28 19.55 2.00 -13.77
N ALA A 29 19.87 2.17 -12.48
CA ALA A 29 20.33 1.07 -11.66
C ALA A 29 19.17 0.08 -11.59
N GLY A 30 19.13 -0.84 -12.53
CA GLY A 30 18.12 -1.86 -12.65
C GLY A 30 17.97 -2.56 -11.32
N ASP A 31 16.72 -2.71 -10.89
CA ASP A 31 16.37 -3.66 -9.87
C ASP A 31 16.85 -5.01 -10.40
N GLY A 32 18.01 -5.48 -9.97
CA GLY A 32 18.39 -6.87 -10.16
C GLY A 32 17.31 -7.68 -9.49
N GLU A 33 16.49 -8.38 -10.27
CA GLU A 33 15.60 -9.39 -9.75
C GLU A 33 16.49 -10.36 -8.98
N ILE A 34 16.41 -10.27 -7.65
CA ILE A 34 16.88 -11.35 -6.81
C ILE A 34 15.84 -12.44 -7.04
N GLU A 35 16.13 -13.35 -7.96
CA GLU A 35 15.42 -14.59 -8.14
C GLU A 35 15.66 -15.40 -6.86
N GLU A 36 14.83 -15.18 -5.83
CA GLU A 36 14.83 -16.01 -4.64
C GLU A 36 14.44 -17.41 -5.08
N ALA A 37 15.37 -18.33 -4.92
CA ALA A 37 15.14 -19.74 -5.16
C ALA A 37 13.88 -20.19 -4.40
N ILE A 38 12.85 -20.57 -5.14
CA ILE A 38 11.60 -21.12 -4.60
C ILE A 38 11.96 -22.47 -3.98
N THR A 39 12.27 -22.49 -2.71
CA THR A 39 12.45 -23.72 -1.97
C THR A 39 11.09 -24.17 -1.44
N ASP A 40 10.63 -25.27 -2.01
CA ASP A 40 9.52 -26.11 -1.55
C ASP A 40 8.09 -25.62 -1.85
N SER A 41 7.63 -25.89 -3.09
CA SER A 41 6.26 -25.62 -3.54
C SER A 41 5.15 -26.40 -2.79
N LYS A 42 5.48 -27.38 -1.97
CA LYS A 42 4.51 -28.18 -1.19
C LYS A 42 4.19 -27.53 0.16
N ARG A 43 4.99 -26.60 0.63
CA ARG A 43 4.83 -25.98 1.95
C ARG A 43 3.89 -24.77 1.95
N TYR A 44 3.77 -24.07 0.84
CA TYR A 44 3.02 -22.82 0.77
C TYR A 44 1.75 -22.97 -0.06
N LYS A 45 0.68 -22.32 0.41
CA LYS A 45 -0.55 -22.14 -0.37
C LYS A 45 -0.28 -21.30 -1.61
N SER A 46 -1.13 -21.45 -2.64
CA SER A 46 -1.03 -20.65 -3.87
C SER A 46 -1.02 -19.15 -3.56
N THR A 47 -0.08 -18.39 -4.10
CA THR A 47 -0.06 -16.93 -3.93
C THR A 47 -1.23 -16.23 -4.62
N THR A 48 -1.76 -16.83 -5.67
CA THR A 48 -2.87 -16.26 -6.45
C THR A 48 -4.25 -16.64 -5.94
N GLU A 49 -4.38 -17.69 -5.10
CA GLU A 49 -5.67 -18.27 -4.69
C GLU A 49 -5.68 -18.71 -3.21
N TRP A 50 -4.88 -18.07 -2.35
CA TRP A 50 -4.77 -18.48 -0.96
C TRP A 50 -6.06 -18.25 -0.15
N MET A 51 -6.91 -17.30 -0.54
CA MET A 51 -8.20 -17.09 0.12
C MET A 51 -9.21 -18.19 -0.19
N GLN A 52 -8.98 -19.03 -1.22
CA GLN A 52 -9.87 -20.14 -1.58
C GLN A 52 -10.08 -21.12 -0.41
N GLU A 53 -9.05 -21.29 0.43
CA GLU A 53 -9.08 -22.24 1.53
C GLU A 53 -9.55 -21.62 2.87
N ILE A 54 -9.90 -20.35 2.89
CA ILE A 54 -10.49 -19.68 4.05
C ILE A 54 -12.01 -19.87 4.01
N ASP A 55 -12.60 -20.15 5.17
CA ASP A 55 -14.05 -20.34 5.32
C ASP A 55 -14.81 -19.09 4.85
N ASP A 56 -15.89 -19.32 4.12
CA ASP A 56 -16.77 -18.30 3.59
C ASP A 56 -17.43 -17.39 4.66
N ASP A 57 -17.62 -17.92 5.86
CA ASP A 57 -18.20 -17.18 6.99
C ASP A 57 -17.16 -16.36 7.77
N THR A 58 -15.87 -16.42 7.41
CA THR A 58 -14.83 -15.60 8.03
C THR A 58 -15.01 -14.13 7.63
N SER A 59 -15.00 -13.23 8.63
CA SER A 59 -14.93 -11.78 8.38
C SER A 59 -13.60 -11.39 7.78
N ILE A 60 -13.58 -10.48 6.80
CA ILE A 60 -12.31 -10.05 6.19
C ILE A 60 -11.38 -9.35 7.18
N SER A 61 -11.91 -8.82 8.29
CA SER A 61 -11.12 -8.28 9.40
C SER A 61 -10.38 -9.35 10.20
N ALA A 62 -10.92 -10.57 10.28
CA ALA A 62 -10.38 -11.70 11.03
C ALA A 62 -9.42 -12.57 10.17
N ILE A 63 -8.78 -11.98 9.18
CA ILE A 63 -7.83 -12.62 8.27
C ILE A 63 -6.48 -11.89 8.35
N SER A 64 -5.37 -12.63 8.37
CA SER A 64 -4.03 -12.07 8.17
C SER A 64 -3.85 -11.74 6.69
N ILE A 65 -3.85 -10.45 6.36
CA ILE A 65 -3.83 -9.96 4.97
C ILE A 65 -2.51 -9.23 4.71
N PRO A 66 -1.67 -9.71 3.79
CA PRO A 66 -0.51 -8.96 3.36
C PRO A 66 -0.91 -7.74 2.53
N GLY A 67 -0.33 -6.59 2.87
CA GLY A 67 -0.59 -5.30 2.25
C GLY A 67 0.68 -4.57 1.84
N THR A 68 0.55 -3.67 0.88
CA THR A 68 1.62 -2.79 0.41
C THR A 68 1.30 -1.33 0.70
N HIS A 69 2.29 -0.61 1.25
CA HIS A 69 2.21 0.84 1.47
C HIS A 69 2.51 1.58 0.16
N ASP A 70 1.76 2.65 -0.12
CA ASP A 70 1.88 3.42 -1.38
C ASP A 70 2.07 2.50 -2.60
N SER A 71 1.13 1.59 -2.80
CA SER A 71 1.24 0.43 -3.69
C SER A 71 1.66 0.74 -5.12
N ALA A 72 1.38 1.94 -5.62
CA ALA A 72 1.71 2.39 -6.97
C ALA A 72 3.10 3.07 -7.08
N ALA A 73 3.81 3.32 -5.98
CA ALA A 73 5.04 4.11 -5.97
C ALA A 73 6.27 3.27 -6.38
N VAL A 74 6.19 2.62 -7.54
CA VAL A 74 7.26 1.82 -8.18
C VAL A 74 8.18 2.70 -9.01
N HIS A 75 7.61 3.51 -9.89
CA HIS A 75 8.31 4.43 -10.76
C HIS A 75 7.97 5.86 -10.40
N ILE A 76 8.73 6.45 -9.49
CA ILE A 76 8.51 7.79 -8.95
C ILE A 76 9.83 8.53 -8.79
N PHE A 77 9.81 9.86 -8.87
CA PHE A 77 11.01 10.70 -8.75
C PHE A 77 10.84 11.77 -7.65
N PRO A 78 11.87 11.91 -6.78
CA PRO A 78 13.11 11.14 -6.68
C PRO A 78 12.89 9.77 -6.01
N GLY A 79 13.30 8.68 -6.67
CA GLY A 79 13.03 7.31 -6.21
C GLY A 79 13.63 6.97 -4.85
N PHE A 80 14.83 7.47 -4.54
CA PHE A 80 15.51 7.20 -3.26
C PHE A 80 14.71 7.67 -2.02
N ALA A 81 13.79 8.63 -2.19
CA ALA A 81 13.00 9.19 -1.10
C ALA A 81 11.52 8.81 -1.17
N LEU A 82 10.99 8.48 -2.35
CA LEU A 82 9.56 8.32 -2.58
C LEU A 82 9.15 6.92 -3.08
N LYS A 83 10.09 6.11 -3.59
CA LYS A 83 9.79 4.75 -4.03
C LYS A 83 9.54 3.86 -2.80
N THR A 84 8.41 3.17 -2.81
CA THR A 84 8.00 2.26 -1.71
C THR A 84 7.80 0.83 -2.17
N GLN A 85 7.71 0.58 -3.48
CA GLN A 85 7.52 -0.76 -4.02
C GLN A 85 8.45 -1.04 -5.21
N SER A 86 8.80 -2.31 -5.42
CA SER A 86 9.53 -2.76 -6.61
C SER A 86 8.61 -3.47 -7.61
N MET A 87 7.53 -4.10 -7.15
CA MET A 87 6.56 -4.83 -7.96
C MET A 87 5.43 -3.92 -8.44
N SER A 88 4.97 -4.10 -9.67
CA SER A 88 3.72 -3.48 -10.15
C SER A 88 2.52 -3.97 -9.31
N ILE A 89 1.38 -3.28 -9.38
CA ILE A 89 0.16 -3.71 -8.66
C ILE A 89 -0.27 -5.11 -9.13
N ALA A 90 -0.17 -5.43 -10.42
CA ALA A 90 -0.47 -6.76 -10.93
C ALA A 90 0.47 -7.83 -10.34
N ASP A 91 1.78 -7.52 -10.24
CA ASP A 91 2.75 -8.43 -9.63
C ASP A 91 2.51 -8.58 -8.11
N GLN A 92 2.15 -7.51 -7.42
CA GLN A 92 1.79 -7.57 -5.99
C GLN A 92 0.63 -8.55 -5.76
N LEU A 93 -0.45 -8.46 -6.55
CA LEU A 93 -1.59 -9.37 -6.47
C LEU A 93 -1.17 -10.82 -6.77
N THR A 94 -0.39 -11.03 -7.82
CA THR A 94 0.13 -12.36 -8.20
C THR A 94 1.04 -12.96 -7.13
N ASN A 95 1.77 -12.12 -6.39
CA ASN A 95 2.65 -12.54 -5.30
C ASN A 95 1.96 -12.62 -3.93
N GLY A 96 0.63 -12.46 -3.83
CA GLY A 96 -0.15 -12.78 -2.65
C GLY A 96 -0.68 -11.59 -1.87
N PHE A 97 -0.32 -10.36 -2.21
CA PHE A 97 -0.85 -9.16 -1.55
C PHE A 97 -2.32 -8.95 -1.90
N ARG A 98 -3.13 -8.54 -0.90
CA ARG A 98 -4.56 -8.28 -1.07
C ARG A 98 -5.02 -6.97 -0.49
N TYR A 99 -4.19 -6.25 0.26
CA TYR A 99 -4.43 -4.88 0.66
C TYR A 99 -3.52 -3.94 -0.13
N LEU A 100 -4.12 -2.94 -0.77
CA LEU A 100 -3.42 -1.92 -1.55
C LEU A 100 -3.68 -0.53 -0.94
N ASP A 101 -2.62 0.16 -0.51
CA ASP A 101 -2.66 1.57 -0.10
C ASP A 101 -2.57 2.45 -1.35
N ILE A 102 -3.70 3.00 -1.75
CA ILE A 102 -3.90 3.73 -3.00
C ILE A 102 -3.98 5.22 -2.70
N ARG A 103 -3.03 5.97 -3.22
CA ARG A 103 -2.99 7.42 -3.07
C ARG A 103 -3.16 8.09 -4.41
N LEU A 104 -4.20 8.90 -4.51
CA LEU A 104 -4.62 9.55 -5.74
C LEU A 104 -4.73 11.05 -5.53
N ALA A 105 -4.63 11.79 -6.64
CA ALA A 105 -4.95 13.20 -6.71
C ALA A 105 -5.74 13.48 -7.98
N VAL A 106 -6.54 14.55 -7.95
CA VAL A 106 -7.14 15.11 -9.15
C VAL A 106 -6.05 15.75 -9.98
N GLU A 107 -5.97 15.35 -11.24
CA GLU A 107 -5.02 15.81 -12.24
C GLU A 107 -5.75 16.13 -13.52
N SER A 108 -5.20 17.05 -14.32
CA SER A 108 -5.81 17.47 -15.57
C SER A 108 -4.85 17.34 -16.75
N ASP A 109 -5.39 16.99 -17.91
CA ASP A 109 -4.68 17.10 -19.18
C ASP A 109 -5.61 17.60 -20.29
N LYS A 110 -5.18 17.49 -21.55
CA LYS A 110 -5.96 17.93 -22.72
C LYS A 110 -7.31 17.21 -22.89
N ASP A 111 -7.47 16.05 -22.29
CA ASP A 111 -8.66 15.19 -22.39
C ASP A 111 -9.60 15.36 -21.17
N GLY A 112 -9.23 16.20 -20.19
CA GLY A 112 -10.00 16.53 -18.99
C GLY A 112 -9.37 16.05 -17.70
N ASP A 113 -10.18 16.06 -16.64
CA ASP A 113 -9.74 15.71 -15.29
C ASP A 113 -9.78 14.19 -15.07
N TYR A 114 -8.79 13.70 -14.33
CA TYR A 114 -8.62 12.27 -14.02
C TYR A 114 -7.98 12.05 -12.64
N LEU A 115 -8.09 10.85 -12.09
CA LEU A 115 -7.36 10.46 -10.90
C LEU A 115 -6.02 9.84 -11.25
N GLY A 116 -4.94 10.55 -10.88
CA GLY A 116 -3.56 10.14 -11.06
C GLY A 116 -2.95 9.63 -9.76
N PHE A 117 -2.12 8.58 -9.85
CA PHE A 117 -1.37 8.09 -8.69
C PHE A 117 -0.25 9.04 -8.32
N VAL A 118 -0.17 9.32 -7.01
CA VAL A 118 0.83 10.22 -6.41
C VAL A 118 1.35 9.63 -5.10
N HIS A 119 2.54 10.05 -4.68
CA HIS A 119 3.03 9.89 -3.33
C HIS A 119 3.69 11.18 -2.90
N SER A 120 3.12 11.86 -1.91
CA SER A 120 3.54 13.20 -1.50
C SER A 120 3.54 14.15 -2.72
N VAL A 121 4.69 14.73 -3.07
CA VAL A 121 4.85 15.63 -4.23
C VAL A 121 5.16 14.91 -5.55
N GLY A 122 5.36 13.60 -5.51
CA GLY A 122 5.78 12.81 -6.68
C GLY A 122 4.60 12.18 -7.42
N LYS A 123 4.69 12.17 -8.77
CA LYS A 123 3.73 11.46 -9.63
C LYS A 123 4.23 10.05 -9.91
N CYS A 124 3.42 9.03 -9.62
CA CYS A 124 3.72 7.65 -10.00
C CYS A 124 3.57 7.49 -11.52
N ARG A 125 4.52 6.81 -12.14
CA ARG A 125 4.61 6.69 -13.59
C ARG A 125 4.45 5.24 -14.06
N VAL A 126 4.01 5.08 -15.29
CA VAL A 126 3.81 3.76 -15.90
C VAL A 126 5.15 3.02 -16.12
N LYS A 127 6.24 3.77 -16.36
CA LYS A 127 7.60 3.23 -16.59
C LYS A 127 8.63 4.07 -15.85
N GLY A 128 9.81 3.53 -15.64
CA GLY A 128 10.94 4.16 -14.94
C GLY A 128 11.61 5.33 -15.67
N SER A 129 10.87 6.10 -16.46
CA SER A 129 11.34 7.29 -17.16
C SER A 129 10.57 8.53 -16.71
N ILE A 130 11.27 9.65 -16.52
CA ILE A 130 10.65 10.95 -16.20
C ILE A 130 9.71 11.44 -17.33
N PHE A 131 9.87 10.93 -18.54
CA PHE A 131 9.00 11.23 -19.70
C PHE A 131 7.83 10.27 -19.85
N SER A 132 7.75 9.23 -19.01
CA SER A 132 6.61 8.30 -19.01
C SER A 132 5.36 9.01 -18.52
N SER A 133 4.20 8.60 -19.03
CA SER A 133 2.91 9.08 -18.55
C SER A 133 2.69 8.75 -17.07
N GLN A 134 1.92 9.59 -16.39
CA GLN A 134 1.46 9.31 -15.02
C GLN A 134 0.53 8.09 -15.06
N MET A 135 0.62 7.27 -14.02
CA MET A 135 -0.29 6.14 -13.81
C MET A 135 -1.68 6.69 -13.46
N ARG A 136 -2.72 6.17 -14.10
CA ARG A 136 -4.12 6.57 -13.90
C ARG A 136 -4.92 5.46 -13.24
N LEU A 137 -5.94 5.83 -12.49
CA LEU A 137 -6.81 4.90 -11.77
C LEU A 137 -7.39 3.82 -12.68
N ASP A 138 -7.98 4.19 -13.81
CA ASP A 138 -8.68 3.23 -14.69
C ASP A 138 -7.76 2.11 -15.17
N GLY A 139 -6.51 2.42 -15.55
CA GLY A 139 -5.56 1.40 -15.99
C GLY A 139 -5.10 0.44 -14.87
N VAL A 140 -5.17 0.86 -13.61
CA VAL A 140 -4.91 -0.01 -12.46
C VAL A 140 -6.15 -0.84 -12.13
N LEU A 141 -7.33 -0.26 -12.19
CA LEU A 141 -8.58 -1.00 -12.00
C LEU A 141 -8.73 -2.13 -13.02
N ASP A 142 -8.35 -1.91 -14.29
CA ASP A 142 -8.36 -2.97 -15.32
C ASP A 142 -7.48 -4.17 -14.92
N GLN A 143 -6.30 -3.91 -14.33
CA GLN A 143 -5.42 -4.99 -13.84
C GLN A 143 -6.06 -5.75 -12.68
N ILE A 144 -6.68 -5.04 -11.73
CA ILE A 144 -7.34 -5.68 -10.58
C ILE A 144 -8.57 -6.48 -11.03
N TYR A 145 -9.38 -5.95 -11.95
CA TYR A 145 -10.53 -6.69 -12.52
C TYR A 145 -10.07 -7.95 -13.26
N ALA A 146 -8.99 -7.86 -14.03
CA ALA A 146 -8.42 -9.02 -14.73
C ALA A 146 -7.95 -10.09 -13.74
N PHE A 147 -7.28 -9.68 -12.65
CA PHE A 147 -6.85 -10.59 -11.58
C PHE A 147 -8.05 -11.27 -10.91
N LEU A 148 -9.05 -10.52 -10.45
CA LEU A 148 -10.23 -11.07 -9.76
C LEU A 148 -11.09 -11.95 -10.67
N LYS A 149 -11.14 -11.67 -11.97
CA LYS A 149 -11.80 -12.52 -12.95
C LYS A 149 -11.07 -13.87 -13.12
N ALA A 150 -9.74 -13.87 -13.08
CA ALA A 150 -8.94 -15.09 -13.17
C ALA A 150 -8.95 -15.89 -11.84
N HIS A 151 -9.10 -15.20 -10.71
CA HIS A 151 -9.02 -15.75 -9.35
C HIS A 151 -10.27 -15.35 -8.54
N PRO A 152 -11.45 -15.91 -8.83
CA PRO A 152 -12.72 -15.49 -8.27
C PRO A 152 -12.91 -15.82 -6.78
N SER A 153 -12.04 -16.63 -6.19
CA SER A 153 -12.00 -16.88 -4.75
C SER A 153 -11.46 -15.70 -3.93
N GLU A 154 -10.72 -14.82 -4.58
CA GLU A 154 -9.98 -13.74 -3.94
C GLU A 154 -10.82 -12.46 -3.77
N THR A 155 -10.40 -11.60 -2.87
CA THR A 155 -10.88 -10.21 -2.77
C THR A 155 -9.70 -9.26 -2.64
N VAL A 156 -9.88 -8.00 -3.03
CA VAL A 156 -8.85 -6.96 -2.92
C VAL A 156 -9.36 -5.83 -2.04
N LEU A 157 -8.66 -5.53 -0.97
CA LEU A 157 -8.90 -4.38 -0.11
C LEU A 157 -8.23 -3.16 -0.74
N PHE A 158 -9.02 -2.22 -1.22
CA PHE A 158 -8.58 -1.05 -1.96
C PHE A 158 -8.75 0.20 -1.09
N CYS A 159 -7.68 0.55 -0.36
CA CYS A 159 -7.69 1.67 0.59
C CYS A 159 -7.31 2.96 -0.13
N VAL A 160 -8.30 3.81 -0.40
CA VAL A 160 -8.13 5.02 -1.22
C VAL A 160 -8.02 6.26 -0.37
N LYS A 161 -6.93 7.00 -0.55
CA LYS A 161 -6.69 8.31 0.03
C LYS A 161 -6.68 9.39 -1.06
N ASP A 162 -7.39 10.50 -0.80
CA ASP A 162 -7.18 11.76 -1.52
C ASP A 162 -5.94 12.45 -0.94
N GLU A 163 -4.82 12.39 -1.68
CA GLU A 163 -3.52 12.84 -1.15
C GLU A 163 -3.40 14.36 -1.12
N ASN A 164 -4.08 15.08 -1.98
CA ASN A 164 -3.94 16.53 -2.16
C ASN A 164 -5.14 17.35 -1.64
N SER A 165 -6.25 16.69 -1.28
CA SER A 165 -7.40 17.40 -0.71
C SER A 165 -7.09 17.88 0.70
N LYS A 166 -7.49 19.12 0.98
CA LYS A 166 -7.37 19.70 2.32
C LYS A 166 -8.68 19.62 3.09
N ASP A 167 -9.81 19.88 2.46
CA ASP A 167 -11.11 20.00 3.14
C ASP A 167 -12.32 19.54 2.29
N ASP A 168 -12.25 19.58 0.96
CA ASP A 168 -13.35 19.21 0.05
C ASP A 168 -12.89 18.19 -1.00
N SER A 169 -13.46 17.00 -0.93
CA SER A 169 -13.16 15.86 -1.81
C SER A 169 -14.18 15.70 -2.96
N ARG A 170 -15.07 16.65 -3.23
CA ARG A 170 -16.18 16.46 -4.18
C ARG A 170 -15.72 16.06 -5.58
N GLU A 171 -14.77 16.78 -6.14
CA GLU A 171 -14.25 16.49 -7.48
C GLU A 171 -13.55 15.12 -7.52
N PHE A 172 -12.72 14.84 -6.50
CA PHE A 172 -12.08 13.56 -6.32
C PHE A 172 -13.12 12.43 -6.27
N GLU A 173 -14.14 12.59 -5.45
CA GLU A 173 -15.20 11.62 -5.25
C GLU A 173 -16.02 11.40 -6.53
N GLN A 174 -16.35 12.47 -7.27
CA GLN A 174 -17.01 12.37 -8.57
C GLN A 174 -16.21 11.54 -9.58
N LEU A 175 -14.91 11.77 -9.69
CA LEU A 175 -14.03 11.03 -10.59
C LEU A 175 -13.86 9.58 -10.14
N LEU A 176 -13.70 9.33 -8.83
CA LEU A 176 -13.59 7.98 -8.29
C LEU A 176 -14.85 7.16 -8.58
N PHE A 177 -16.04 7.72 -8.27
CA PHE A 177 -17.30 7.01 -8.52
C PHE A 177 -17.66 6.93 -10.00
N LYS A 178 -17.16 7.82 -10.84
CA LYS A 178 -17.25 7.67 -12.29
C LYS A 178 -16.53 6.39 -12.76
N SER A 179 -15.32 6.12 -12.26
CA SER A 179 -14.58 4.88 -12.55
C SER A 179 -15.21 3.66 -11.92
N ILE A 180 -15.62 3.72 -10.65
CA ILE A 180 -16.30 2.61 -9.94
C ILE A 180 -17.59 2.20 -10.67
N ASN A 181 -18.39 3.15 -11.10
CA ASN A 181 -19.68 2.90 -11.74
C ASN A 181 -19.59 2.20 -13.10
N GLN A 182 -18.42 2.19 -13.76
CA GLN A 182 -18.19 1.39 -14.97
C GLN A 182 -18.29 -0.11 -14.70
N ASN A 183 -17.92 -0.56 -13.48
CA ASN A 183 -17.94 -1.96 -13.05
C ASN A 183 -18.48 -2.10 -11.63
N ARG A 184 -19.59 -1.41 -11.30
CA ARG A 184 -20.10 -1.29 -9.92
C ARG A 184 -20.34 -2.64 -9.24
N ASN A 185 -20.75 -3.69 -9.98
CA ASN A 185 -20.99 -5.02 -9.45
C ASN A 185 -19.71 -5.73 -8.96
N SER A 186 -18.55 -5.26 -9.38
CA SER A 186 -17.25 -5.75 -8.93
C SER A 186 -16.77 -5.08 -7.62
N TRP A 187 -17.63 -4.29 -6.98
CA TRP A 187 -17.28 -3.55 -5.77
C TRP A 187 -18.18 -3.90 -4.59
N TYR A 188 -17.60 -3.90 -3.40
CA TYR A 188 -18.29 -3.83 -2.13
C TYR A 188 -18.14 -2.40 -1.58
N LEU A 189 -19.25 -1.71 -1.45
CA LEU A 189 -19.30 -0.27 -1.12
C LEU A 189 -20.05 0.02 0.19
N TYR A 190 -20.49 -1.02 0.92
CA TYR A 190 -21.17 -0.83 2.19
C TYR A 190 -20.19 -0.44 3.30
N ASP A 191 -20.71 0.16 4.36
CA ASP A 191 -19.95 0.65 5.52
C ASP A 191 -19.86 -0.39 6.67
N SER A 192 -20.09 -1.66 6.36
CA SER A 192 -19.99 -2.78 7.31
C SER A 192 -18.87 -3.74 6.92
N ILE A 193 -18.24 -4.37 7.90
CA ILE A 193 -17.23 -5.41 7.66
C ILE A 193 -17.93 -6.63 7.01
N PRO A 194 -17.53 -7.02 5.79
CA PRO A 194 -18.18 -8.16 5.13
C PRO A 194 -17.59 -9.50 5.55
N LYS A 195 -18.39 -10.55 5.40
CA LYS A 195 -17.92 -11.92 5.31
C LYS A 195 -17.23 -12.16 3.96
N LEU A 196 -16.24 -13.05 3.93
CA LEU A 196 -15.47 -13.36 2.73
C LEU A 196 -16.35 -13.80 1.55
N SER A 197 -17.40 -14.61 1.82
CA SER A 197 -18.38 -15.04 0.80
C SER A 197 -19.05 -13.90 0.04
N SER A 198 -19.28 -12.77 0.67
CA SER A 198 -19.95 -11.61 0.06
C SER A 198 -19.04 -10.75 -0.81
N VAL A 199 -17.72 -10.94 -0.69
CA VAL A 199 -16.71 -10.11 -1.35
C VAL A 199 -15.76 -10.89 -2.27
N ARG A 200 -15.87 -12.21 -2.36
CA ARG A 200 -15.11 -12.99 -3.32
C ARG A 200 -15.35 -12.47 -4.75
N GLY A 201 -14.27 -12.31 -5.51
CA GLY A 201 -14.28 -11.72 -6.85
C GLY A 201 -14.51 -10.21 -6.88
N LYS A 202 -14.52 -9.52 -5.72
CA LYS A 202 -14.81 -8.08 -5.64
C LYS A 202 -13.66 -7.28 -5.02
N ILE A 203 -13.69 -5.99 -5.28
CA ILE A 203 -12.88 -4.97 -4.63
C ILE A 203 -13.68 -4.41 -3.46
N VAL A 204 -13.10 -4.38 -2.26
CA VAL A 204 -13.68 -3.74 -1.07
C VAL A 204 -13.12 -2.33 -0.96
N LEU A 205 -13.98 -1.32 -1.02
CA LEU A 205 -13.56 0.07 -0.88
C LEU A 205 -13.34 0.41 0.60
N LEU A 206 -12.11 0.81 0.94
CA LEU A 206 -11.72 1.35 2.23
C LEU A 206 -11.42 2.83 2.03
N ARG A 207 -12.25 3.71 2.59
CA ARG A 207 -12.29 5.13 2.29
C ARG A 207 -11.41 5.95 3.24
N ARG A 208 -10.41 6.66 2.69
CA ARG A 208 -9.59 7.66 3.40
C ARG A 208 -9.73 9.05 2.76
N PHE A 209 -10.94 9.42 2.44
CA PHE A 209 -11.34 10.75 1.96
C PHE A 209 -12.70 11.11 2.55
N ASN A 210 -13.07 12.40 2.54
CA ASN A 210 -14.35 12.84 3.04
C ASN A 210 -15.48 12.45 2.08
N ASP A 211 -16.60 11.93 2.61
CA ASP A 211 -17.83 11.74 1.86
C ASP A 211 -18.53 13.10 1.70
N SER A 212 -18.05 13.92 0.76
CA SER A 212 -18.50 15.28 0.53
C SER A 212 -19.78 15.34 -0.31
N LEU A 213 -20.11 14.23 -1.02
CA LEU A 213 -21.28 14.16 -1.90
C LEU A 213 -22.44 13.41 -1.28
N ASN A 214 -22.23 12.76 -0.11
CA ASN A 214 -23.25 11.98 0.60
C ASN A 214 -23.90 10.92 -0.30
N TYR A 215 -23.10 10.15 -1.03
CA TYR A 215 -23.61 9.07 -1.89
C TYR A 215 -24.21 7.89 -1.13
N GLY A 216 -24.00 7.82 0.18
CA GLY A 216 -24.53 6.80 1.08
C GLY A 216 -23.63 5.57 1.17
N ASN A 217 -23.52 4.78 0.12
CA ASN A 217 -22.63 3.61 0.12
C ASN A 217 -21.29 3.96 -0.55
N VAL A 218 -20.33 4.42 0.26
CA VAL A 218 -19.01 4.91 -0.17
C VAL A 218 -17.85 4.12 0.44
N GLY A 219 -18.09 2.86 0.84
CA GLY A 219 -17.12 1.97 1.47
C GLY A 219 -16.97 2.21 2.97
N LEU A 220 -16.14 1.38 3.60
CA LEU A 220 -15.82 1.50 5.02
C LEU A 220 -14.99 2.76 5.29
N ASP A 221 -15.29 3.48 6.36
CA ASP A 221 -14.56 4.67 6.77
C ASP A 221 -13.22 4.29 7.42
N PHE A 222 -12.16 4.30 6.65
CA PHE A 222 -10.79 4.01 7.08
C PHE A 222 -10.01 5.28 7.38
N THR A 223 -10.66 6.31 7.91
CA THR A 223 -9.97 7.52 8.37
C THR A 223 -9.41 7.32 9.78
N TRP A 224 -8.21 7.83 10.00
CA TRP A 224 -7.58 7.84 11.33
C TRP A 224 -6.76 9.11 11.55
N LYS A 225 -6.52 9.41 12.84
CA LYS A 225 -5.71 10.55 13.25
C LYS A 225 -4.26 10.37 12.78
N ASP A 226 -3.69 11.43 12.19
CA ASP A 226 -2.29 11.47 11.77
C ASP A 226 -1.32 11.05 12.88
N GLN A 227 -0.33 10.24 12.54
CA GLN A 227 0.65 9.67 13.45
C GLN A 227 2.10 10.07 13.10
N GLY A 228 2.28 11.22 12.45
CA GLY A 228 3.57 11.72 11.95
C GLY A 228 4.49 12.32 13.00
N SER A 229 4.19 12.25 14.31
CA SER A 229 5.11 12.67 15.36
C SER A 229 6.31 11.72 15.44
N LYS A 230 7.51 12.28 15.70
CA LYS A 230 8.74 11.54 16.01
C LYS A 230 8.83 11.13 17.47
N GLU A 231 8.03 11.77 18.33
CA GLU A 231 8.03 11.53 19.75
C GLU A 231 7.33 10.21 20.08
N SER A 232 7.92 9.46 20.98
CA SER A 232 7.29 8.27 21.54
C SER A 232 6.07 8.64 22.36
N VAL A 233 5.04 7.83 22.28
CA VAL A 233 3.77 8.01 23.02
C VAL A 233 3.41 6.71 23.72
N ASP A 234 2.69 6.81 24.84
CA ASP A 234 2.31 5.64 25.66
C ASP A 234 1.43 4.64 24.89
N LEU A 235 0.52 5.14 24.03
CA LEU A 235 -0.29 4.32 23.13
C LEU A 235 0.08 4.64 21.68
N PRO A 236 0.92 3.84 21.04
CA PRO A 236 1.49 4.15 19.73
C PRO A 236 0.57 3.87 18.53
N TYR A 237 -0.62 3.36 18.76
CA TYR A 237 -1.66 3.13 17.75
C TYR A 237 -2.95 3.81 18.16
N VAL A 238 -3.85 4.03 17.20
CA VAL A 238 -5.11 4.74 17.40
C VAL A 238 -6.28 3.83 17.04
N MET A 239 -7.39 4.03 17.74
CA MET A 239 -8.65 3.40 17.44
C MET A 239 -9.60 4.41 16.80
N SER A 240 -10.23 4.02 15.70
CA SER A 240 -11.32 4.74 15.03
C SER A 240 -12.56 3.85 14.97
N SER A 241 -13.73 4.45 14.92
CA SER A 241 -14.97 3.74 14.63
C SER A 241 -15.20 3.74 13.13
N LEU A 242 -15.55 2.58 12.55
CA LEU A 242 -15.88 2.47 11.13
C LEU A 242 -17.32 2.93 10.84
N ASN A 243 -18.27 2.55 11.70
CA ASN A 243 -19.70 2.77 11.48
C ASN A 243 -20.49 2.91 12.79
N GLY A 244 -19.81 3.21 13.90
CA GLY A 244 -20.41 3.29 15.25
C GLY A 244 -20.38 1.98 16.04
N THR A 245 -20.23 0.82 15.40
CA THR A 245 -20.13 -0.51 16.05
C THR A 245 -18.79 -1.16 15.78
N ASP A 246 -18.35 -1.16 14.54
CA ASP A 246 -17.08 -1.77 14.12
C ASP A 246 -15.90 -0.85 14.41
N LYS A 247 -14.75 -1.43 14.68
CA LYS A 247 -13.53 -0.74 15.10
C LYS A 247 -12.42 -0.89 14.07
N LEU A 248 -11.59 0.13 14.00
CA LEU A 248 -10.34 0.11 13.25
C LEU A 248 -9.19 0.51 14.18
N TRP A 249 -8.25 -0.41 14.43
CA TRP A 249 -7.00 -0.09 15.09
C TRP A 249 -5.90 0.13 14.06
N VAL A 250 -5.18 1.25 14.17
CA VAL A 250 -4.13 1.61 13.20
C VAL A 250 -2.84 1.98 13.93
N GLN A 251 -1.75 1.37 13.53
CA GLN A 251 -0.40 1.82 13.80
C GLN A 251 0.20 2.33 12.47
N ASP A 252 0.36 3.65 12.36
CA ASP A 252 0.95 4.34 11.19
C ASP A 252 1.97 5.39 11.64
N ARG A 253 2.98 4.97 12.47
CA ARG A 253 4.07 5.83 12.96
C ARG A 253 5.16 5.98 11.91
N TYR A 254 4.86 6.68 10.83
CA TYR A 254 5.72 6.80 9.65
C TYR A 254 6.95 7.71 9.82
N ARG A 255 7.12 8.34 10.99
CA ARG A 255 8.30 9.17 11.32
C ARG A 255 9.17 8.57 12.42
N TYR A 256 8.89 7.36 12.85
CA TYR A 256 9.69 6.66 13.83
C TYR A 256 10.99 6.13 13.20
N THR A 257 12.06 6.08 13.99
CA THR A 257 13.27 5.34 13.64
C THR A 257 12.95 3.87 13.41
N VAL A 258 13.81 3.13 12.73
CA VAL A 258 13.65 1.68 12.50
C VAL A 258 13.44 0.92 13.81
N GLY A 259 14.20 1.27 14.87
CA GLY A 259 14.06 0.64 16.18
C GLY A 259 12.70 0.91 16.83
N GLN A 260 12.27 2.17 16.87
CA GLN A 260 10.95 2.55 17.38
C GLN A 260 9.82 1.89 16.55
N LYS A 261 9.97 1.86 15.22
CA LYS A 261 8.98 1.25 14.33
C LYS A 261 8.85 -0.26 14.59
N LYS A 262 9.96 -0.97 14.71
CA LYS A 262 9.98 -2.36 15.11
C LYS A 262 9.20 -2.59 16.42
N ASP A 263 9.51 -1.80 17.44
CA ASP A 263 8.95 -1.98 18.78
C ASP A 263 7.41 -1.78 18.77
N VAL A 264 6.91 -0.70 18.14
CA VAL A 264 5.46 -0.45 18.07
C VAL A 264 4.72 -1.43 17.14
N PHE A 265 5.37 -1.90 16.08
CA PHE A 265 4.82 -2.92 15.20
C PHE A 265 4.62 -4.25 15.92
N LEU A 266 5.64 -4.71 16.63
CA LEU A 266 5.58 -5.95 17.42
C LEU A 266 4.65 -5.82 18.62
N ASP A 267 4.56 -4.63 19.22
CA ASP A 267 3.63 -4.37 20.32
C ASP A 267 2.18 -4.51 19.84
N MET A 268 1.82 -3.91 18.71
CA MET A 268 0.47 -4.05 18.16
C MET A 268 0.13 -5.48 17.77
N LEU A 269 1.06 -6.24 17.17
CA LEU A 269 0.85 -7.66 16.84
C LEU A 269 0.51 -8.52 18.07
N ARG A 270 1.06 -8.19 19.24
CA ARG A 270 0.83 -8.95 20.48
C ARG A 270 -0.43 -8.52 21.23
N ASN A 271 -0.77 -7.25 21.17
CA ASN A 271 -1.74 -6.65 22.10
C ASN A 271 -3.07 -6.28 21.43
N VAL A 272 -3.16 -6.27 20.09
CA VAL A 272 -4.39 -5.91 19.37
C VAL A 272 -4.75 -7.03 18.41
N ALA A 273 -5.63 -7.93 18.85
CA ALA A 273 -6.15 -8.99 18.00
C ALA A 273 -7.30 -8.46 17.12
N PRO A 274 -7.31 -8.77 15.82
CA PRO A 274 -8.48 -8.55 14.97
C PRO A 274 -9.58 -9.59 15.30
N ASP A 275 -10.83 -9.20 15.03
CA ASP A 275 -11.99 -10.08 15.16
C ASP A 275 -13.07 -9.71 14.12
N ASP A 276 -14.24 -10.29 14.22
CA ASP A 276 -15.34 -10.08 13.27
C ASP A 276 -15.79 -8.61 13.15
N ASN A 277 -15.54 -7.79 14.18
CA ASN A 277 -15.93 -6.38 14.26
C ASN A 277 -14.72 -5.45 14.44
N THR A 278 -13.53 -5.97 14.32
CA THR A 278 -12.30 -5.21 14.57
C THR A 278 -11.29 -5.42 13.45
N PHE A 279 -11.11 -4.41 12.61
CA PHE A 279 -9.98 -4.32 11.71
C PHE A 279 -8.72 -3.89 12.46
N THR A 280 -7.59 -4.50 12.11
CA THR A 280 -6.27 -3.99 12.48
C THR A 280 -5.46 -3.65 11.22
N LEU A 281 -4.79 -2.51 11.26
CA LEU A 281 -3.96 -2.03 10.17
C LEU A 281 -2.60 -1.63 10.75
N ASN A 282 -1.60 -2.48 10.54
CA ASN A 282 -0.29 -2.34 11.14
C ASN A 282 0.78 -2.07 10.08
N PHE A 283 1.21 -0.80 9.96
CA PHE A 283 2.22 -0.40 9.00
C PHE A 283 3.62 -0.68 9.52
N LEU A 284 4.37 -1.48 8.78
CA LEU A 284 5.80 -1.70 9.02
C LEU A 284 6.66 -0.65 8.30
N SER A 285 6.08 0.11 7.36
CA SER A 285 6.75 1.18 6.63
C SER A 285 7.11 2.38 7.50
N THR A 286 8.25 3.01 7.25
CA THR A 286 8.66 4.27 7.87
C THR A 286 9.60 5.06 6.99
N ALA A 287 9.40 6.39 6.94
CA ALA A 287 10.36 7.32 6.37
C ALA A 287 11.57 7.56 7.28
N GLY A 288 11.46 7.17 8.57
CA GLY A 288 12.47 7.45 9.60
C GLY A 288 12.37 8.87 10.15
N ASP A 289 13.24 9.19 11.10
CA ASP A 289 13.29 10.49 11.77
C ASP A 289 14.12 11.55 11.02
N GLY A 290 14.78 11.17 9.94
CA GLY A 290 15.59 12.04 9.10
C GLY A 290 14.77 13.11 8.36
N SER A 291 15.47 14.12 7.80
CA SER A 291 14.86 15.15 6.95
C SER A 291 14.51 14.63 5.55
N ILE A 292 15.20 13.60 5.08
CA ILE A 292 14.95 12.90 3.83
C ILE A 292 14.64 11.45 4.17
N GLY A 293 13.54 10.92 3.65
CA GLY A 293 13.16 9.52 3.85
C GLY A 293 14.16 8.55 3.21
N ASN A 294 14.24 7.34 3.76
CA ASN A 294 14.97 6.23 3.19
C ASN A 294 14.08 4.97 3.20
N PRO A 295 12.99 4.94 2.43
CA PRO A 295 12.04 3.83 2.48
C PRO A 295 12.70 2.48 2.23
N LYS A 296 13.59 2.38 1.22
CA LYS A 296 14.24 1.12 0.85
C LYS A 296 15.15 0.59 1.98
N GLY A 297 16.06 1.42 2.49
CA GLY A 297 16.98 0.98 3.54
C GLY A 297 16.26 0.63 4.85
N ASN A 298 15.17 1.35 5.17
CA ASN A 298 14.35 1.05 6.33
C ASN A 298 13.58 -0.27 6.14
N ALA A 299 13.02 -0.48 4.93
CA ALA A 299 12.29 -1.70 4.60
C ALA A 299 13.17 -2.95 4.62
N GLU A 300 14.41 -2.89 4.15
CA GLU A 300 15.35 -4.02 4.19
C GLU A 300 15.50 -4.58 5.62
N ILE A 301 15.64 -3.70 6.62
CA ILE A 301 15.77 -4.11 8.03
C ILE A 301 14.43 -4.57 8.60
N LEU A 302 13.35 -3.83 8.34
CA LEU A 302 12.05 -4.11 8.94
C LEU A 302 11.40 -5.37 8.37
N ASN A 303 11.57 -5.61 7.08
CA ASN A 303 11.07 -6.81 6.42
C ASN A 303 11.80 -8.07 6.91
N ASP A 304 13.11 -7.99 7.18
CA ASP A 304 13.86 -9.08 7.80
C ASP A 304 13.36 -9.38 9.22
N ILE A 305 13.06 -8.34 9.99
CA ILE A 305 12.42 -8.50 11.32
C ILE A 305 11.07 -9.22 11.20
N LEU A 306 10.23 -8.84 10.24
CA LEU A 306 8.95 -9.51 10.01
C LEU A 306 9.14 -10.99 9.65
N LEU A 307 10.05 -11.30 8.73
CA LEU A 307 10.33 -12.67 8.28
C LEU A 307 10.89 -13.56 9.39
N THR A 308 11.54 -12.97 10.39
CA THR A 308 12.07 -13.67 11.57
C THR A 308 11.12 -13.66 12.77
N THR A 309 10.00 -12.92 12.69
CA THR A 309 8.94 -12.92 13.70
C THR A 309 8.08 -14.18 13.53
N ASP A 310 7.94 -14.97 14.59
CA ASP A 310 7.04 -16.11 14.56
C ASP A 310 5.57 -15.64 14.54
N LEU A 311 4.88 -15.95 13.45
CA LEU A 311 3.45 -15.76 13.30
C LEU A 311 2.78 -17.13 13.50
N ALA A 312 2.13 -17.31 14.63
CA ALA A 312 1.48 -18.56 14.99
C ALA A 312 0.46 -19.01 13.95
N SER A 313 0.39 -20.30 13.68
CA SER A 313 -0.60 -20.92 12.80
C SER A 313 -2.03 -20.69 13.31
N GLN A 314 -3.00 -20.70 12.44
CA GLN A 314 -4.43 -20.47 12.72
C GLN A 314 -4.69 -19.22 13.58
N THR A 315 -3.89 -18.18 13.37
CA THR A 315 -3.96 -16.92 14.11
C THR A 315 -4.11 -15.74 13.15
N ALA A 316 -5.15 -14.94 13.36
CA ALA A 316 -5.34 -13.71 12.62
C ALA A 316 -4.49 -12.57 13.19
N TYR A 317 -3.71 -11.93 12.34
CA TYR A 317 -2.93 -10.73 12.67
C TYR A 317 -3.47 -9.47 11.99
N GLY A 318 -4.58 -9.59 11.23
CA GLY A 318 -5.17 -8.51 10.46
C GLY A 318 -4.28 -8.08 9.29
N THR A 319 -4.35 -6.82 8.91
CA THR A 319 -3.63 -6.32 7.74
C THR A 319 -2.25 -5.80 8.14
N ILE A 320 -1.21 -6.43 7.60
CA ILE A 320 0.20 -6.01 7.77
C ILE A 320 0.65 -5.35 6.47
N VAL A 321 1.08 -4.07 6.56
CA VAL A 321 1.38 -3.23 5.40
C VAL A 321 2.87 -2.91 5.34
N VAL A 322 3.53 -3.25 4.23
CA VAL A 322 4.98 -3.17 4.08
C VAL A 322 5.41 -2.28 2.91
N ASP A 323 6.62 -1.73 3.01
CA ASP A 323 7.39 -1.23 1.89
C ASP A 323 8.20 -2.35 1.24
N PHE A 324 8.43 -2.28 -0.07
CA PHE A 324 9.23 -3.25 -0.84
C PHE A 324 8.84 -4.71 -0.55
N GLY A 325 7.51 -4.95 -0.57
CA GLY A 325 6.97 -6.28 -0.36
C GLY A 325 7.51 -7.30 -1.34
N THR A 326 7.76 -8.53 -0.86
CA THR A 326 8.18 -9.67 -1.66
C THR A 326 7.17 -10.81 -1.54
N ARG A 327 7.25 -11.78 -2.45
CA ARG A 327 6.45 -13.01 -2.37
C ARG A 327 6.61 -13.71 -1.03
N GLN A 328 7.84 -13.80 -0.53
CA GLN A 328 8.14 -14.45 0.74
C GLN A 328 7.46 -13.75 1.92
N ILE A 329 7.46 -12.40 1.93
CA ILE A 329 6.76 -11.62 2.96
C ILE A 329 5.25 -11.87 2.91
N ALA A 330 4.65 -11.84 1.71
CA ALA A 330 3.23 -12.11 1.57
C ALA A 330 2.88 -13.51 2.08
N GLN A 331 3.66 -14.53 1.67
CA GLN A 331 3.51 -15.91 2.13
C GLN A 331 3.63 -16.03 3.65
N HIS A 332 4.64 -15.41 4.24
CA HIS A 332 4.85 -15.42 5.68
C HIS A 332 3.64 -14.87 6.45
N ILE A 333 3.01 -13.79 5.96
CA ILE A 333 1.83 -13.19 6.57
C ILE A 333 0.60 -14.09 6.40
N TYR A 334 0.23 -14.43 5.15
CA TYR A 334 -1.04 -15.13 4.94
C TYR A 334 -1.01 -16.59 5.41
N MET A 335 0.17 -17.21 5.52
CA MET A 335 0.27 -18.58 6.04
C MET A 335 -0.16 -18.72 7.50
N SER A 336 -0.12 -17.64 8.29
CA SER A 336 -0.64 -17.65 9.66
C SER A 336 -2.15 -17.95 9.76
N ASN A 337 -2.91 -17.81 8.65
CA ASN A 337 -4.32 -18.18 8.61
C ASN A 337 -4.55 -19.69 8.63
N PHE A 338 -3.55 -20.50 8.35
CA PHE A 338 -3.69 -21.94 8.12
C PHE A 338 -2.96 -22.76 9.20
N ALA A 339 -3.38 -24.03 9.36
CA ALA A 339 -2.64 -24.98 10.17
C ALA A 339 -1.27 -25.27 9.53
N ASN A 340 -0.27 -25.55 10.37
CA ASN A 340 1.01 -26.02 9.88
C ASN A 340 0.85 -27.37 9.18
N ALA A 341 1.64 -27.60 8.13
CA ALA A 341 1.57 -28.83 7.34
C ALA A 341 1.94 -30.11 8.14
N ASP A 342 2.51 -29.93 9.33
CA ASP A 342 2.98 -31.01 10.21
C ASP A 342 2.04 -31.25 11.42
N GLU A 343 0.92 -30.51 11.53
CA GLU A 343 -0.17 -30.72 12.48
C GLU A 343 -1.36 -31.44 11.82
#